data_7ef50dfeef84883e46b0ff203d757ff3
#
_entry.id   7ef50dfeef84883e46b0ff203d757ff3
#
_cell.length_a   1.000
_cell.length_b   1.000
_cell.length_c   1.000
_cell.angle_alpha   90.00
_cell.angle_beta   90.00
_cell.angle_gamma   90.00
#
_symmetry.space_group_name_H-M   'P 1'
#
loop_
_entity.id
_entity.type
_entity.pdbx_description
1 polymer ?
#
loop_
_entity_poly.entity_id
_entity_poly.type
_entity_poly.pdbx_seq_one_letter_code
_entity_poly.pdbx_strand_id
1 'polypeptide(L)'
;MSTADNDTRTSGAAGGPTLFGHPRGLATLFFTEMWERFTYYGIQSILILFMVAASGRGGLGFSDRNASAIVGLYFGGTYLLSLLGGWIADRLIGGQLSVLGGGILITIGNALLAAGSRRAFFLGLVFNVLGVGLLKPNVSATVGELYPEGGSRRDAGFSIFYMGINLGSLLGPLLVPIVARDVGWHAGFALPAVGMLFGVVQFLATRRYLGDRGTAPAVTQRRSWFALAAIVALIVVLISVTLGGWVRFDPVALSAGLSWVVAVLMALYLLYMALLAGLSRQERRRVFAMLVLFGASTVFWMGYMQMFASFNLFAQQYTDRYIFGWKMPAGDMQIINPVFVIALAPVFAALWVWLGRRGRDLSSPGKFAWGLLLLGAGFWVMYVAALRVLHGEQVSPLWLTATYFLDACGELCLSPVGLSSTTKLAPRRFAGQTMGLWFLTLALGSILAGLLSSDFNAAHLTTLPALFLKLFWWGMIGGVAMLLATPAVKRLMSGVQ
;
A
#
# COMPACT_ATOMS: atom_id res chain seq x y z
N MET A 1 8.93 46.46 52.38
CA MET A 1 9.13 46.87 51.01
C MET A 1 10.23 46.03 50.40
N SER A 2 9.88 45.00 49.70
CA SER A 2 10.79 44.30 48.80
C SER A 2 9.91 43.46 47.90
N THR A 3 9.81 43.84 46.65
CA THR A 3 9.09 43.19 45.58
C THR A 3 9.89 41.97 45.18
N ALA A 4 9.33 40.79 45.45
CA ALA A 4 9.83 39.52 44.94
C ALA A 4 9.37 39.37 43.48
N ASP A 5 10.30 39.55 42.57
CA ASP A 5 10.18 39.16 41.15
C ASP A 5 10.08 37.65 41.07
N ASN A 6 8.90 37.20 40.71
CA ASN A 6 8.60 35.79 40.49
C ASN A 6 8.88 35.42 39.04
N ASP A 7 10.15 35.25 38.74
CA ASP A 7 10.66 34.82 37.42
C ASP A 7 10.34 33.33 37.23
N THR A 8 9.11 33.04 36.83
CA THR A 8 8.70 31.71 36.37
C THR A 8 9.32 31.45 35.00
N ARG A 9 10.58 31.12 34.97
CA ARG A 9 11.25 30.46 33.83
C ARG A 9 10.56 29.11 33.62
N THR A 10 9.58 29.12 32.74
CA THR A 10 9.04 27.88 32.13
C THR A 10 10.18 27.17 31.42
N SER A 11 10.64 26.09 32.03
CA SER A 11 11.66 25.18 31.54
C SER A 11 11.34 24.69 30.15
N GLY A 12 12.26 24.91 29.26
CA GLY A 12 12.46 24.47 27.91
C GLY A 12 11.63 23.34 27.32
N ALA A 13 10.60 23.69 26.61
CA ALA A 13 10.22 22.91 25.46
C ALA A 13 11.33 23.06 24.41
N ALA A 14 11.97 21.97 24.02
CA ALA A 14 13.02 21.92 23.01
C ALA A 14 12.47 22.40 21.65
N GLY A 15 12.45 23.72 21.45
CA GLY A 15 11.95 24.39 20.25
C GLY A 15 13.01 24.36 19.15
N GLY A 16 13.09 23.24 18.41
CA GLY A 16 13.76 23.24 17.12
C GLY A 16 13.07 24.21 16.14
N PRO A 17 13.71 24.58 15.02
CA PRO A 17 13.14 25.52 14.06
C PRO A 17 11.80 25.03 13.53
N THR A 18 10.77 25.89 13.59
CA THR A 18 9.40 25.58 13.14
C THR A 18 9.10 26.21 11.77
N LEU A 19 8.20 25.58 11.01
CA LEU A 19 7.62 26.07 9.78
C LEU A 19 6.10 25.94 9.87
N PHE A 20 5.38 27.05 9.75
CA PHE A 20 3.91 27.10 9.94
C PHE A 20 3.42 26.44 11.24
N GLY A 21 4.15 26.62 12.35
CA GLY A 21 3.80 26.04 13.64
C GLY A 21 4.20 24.57 13.86
N HIS A 22 4.76 23.90 12.83
CA HIS A 22 5.22 22.50 12.90
C HIS A 22 6.76 22.41 12.86
N PRO A 23 7.37 21.32 13.39
CA PRO A 23 8.79 21.08 13.26
C PRO A 23 9.23 21.07 11.79
N ARG A 24 10.33 21.73 11.42
CA ARG A 24 10.87 21.73 10.05
C ARG A 24 11.14 20.33 9.50
N GLY A 25 11.46 19.37 10.36
CA GLY A 25 11.60 17.96 9.98
C GLY A 25 10.35 17.36 9.33
N LEU A 26 9.16 17.90 9.63
CA LEU A 26 7.92 17.46 8.94
C LEU A 26 7.97 17.75 7.43
N ALA A 27 8.48 18.91 7.03
CA ALA A 27 8.64 19.21 5.60
C ALA A 27 9.63 18.25 4.92
N THR A 28 10.74 17.89 5.62
CA THR A 28 11.67 16.88 5.11
C THR A 28 10.97 15.57 4.82
N LEU A 29 10.17 15.06 5.76
CA LEU A 29 9.47 13.77 5.62
C LEU A 29 8.29 13.86 4.63
N PHE A 30 7.58 14.99 4.60
CA PHE A 30 6.52 15.26 3.62
C PHE A 30 7.00 15.13 2.18
N PHE A 31 8.06 15.84 1.81
CA PHE A 31 8.59 15.77 0.46
C PHE A 31 9.23 14.43 0.14
N THR A 32 9.87 13.77 1.11
CA THR A 32 10.42 12.43 0.93
C THR A 32 9.32 11.42 0.60
N GLU A 33 8.23 11.43 1.37
CA GLU A 33 7.08 10.56 1.13
C GLU A 33 6.38 10.92 -0.17
N MET A 34 6.20 12.21 -0.48
CA MET A 34 5.59 12.66 -1.72
C MET A 34 6.34 12.12 -2.94
N TRP A 35 7.68 12.23 -2.98
CA TRP A 35 8.48 11.70 -4.08
C TRP A 35 8.47 10.18 -4.15
N GLU A 36 8.48 9.52 -2.99
CA GLU A 36 8.36 8.06 -2.95
C GLU A 36 6.98 7.61 -3.46
N ARG A 37 5.89 8.26 -3.04
CA ARG A 37 4.54 7.97 -3.54
C ARG A 37 4.38 8.28 -5.03
N PHE A 38 4.93 9.40 -5.51
CA PHE A 38 5.02 9.71 -6.93
C PHE A 38 5.63 8.54 -7.72
N THR A 39 6.77 8.07 -7.24
CA THR A 39 7.50 6.96 -7.83
C THR A 39 6.69 5.66 -7.81
N TYR A 40 6.17 5.32 -6.64
CA TYR A 40 5.43 4.07 -6.42
C TYR A 40 4.18 3.99 -7.31
N TYR A 41 3.32 4.99 -7.27
CA TYR A 41 2.09 5.03 -8.06
C TYR A 41 2.35 5.28 -9.55
N GLY A 42 3.40 6.03 -9.88
CA GLY A 42 3.83 6.22 -11.26
C GLY A 42 4.23 4.91 -11.94
N ILE A 43 5.05 4.08 -11.27
CA ILE A 43 5.41 2.75 -11.77
C ILE A 43 4.18 1.87 -11.88
N GLN A 44 3.31 1.86 -10.88
CA GLN A 44 2.08 1.07 -10.88
C GLN A 44 1.24 1.30 -12.12
N SER A 45 1.14 2.56 -12.54
CA SER A 45 0.28 2.95 -13.67
C SER A 45 0.72 2.38 -15.02
N ILE A 46 2.03 2.10 -15.20
CA ILE A 46 2.59 1.61 -16.47
C ILE A 46 3.14 0.18 -16.39
N LEU A 47 3.37 -0.38 -15.21
CA LEU A 47 4.12 -1.63 -15.02
C LEU A 47 3.52 -2.81 -15.79
N ILE A 48 2.21 -3.08 -15.60
CA ILE A 48 1.56 -4.19 -16.28
C ILE A 48 1.47 -3.95 -17.78
N LEU A 49 1.20 -2.71 -18.19
CA LEU A 49 1.06 -2.31 -19.59
C LEU A 49 2.38 -2.50 -20.36
N PHE A 50 3.51 -2.17 -19.72
CA PHE A 50 4.85 -2.41 -20.27
C PHE A 50 5.14 -3.91 -20.43
N MET A 51 4.78 -4.71 -19.42
CA MET A 51 5.04 -6.15 -19.44
C MET A 51 4.26 -6.87 -20.55
N VAL A 52 3.00 -6.47 -20.80
CA VAL A 52 2.17 -7.11 -21.85
C VAL A 52 2.38 -6.51 -23.23
N ALA A 53 2.91 -5.29 -23.34
CA ALA A 53 3.19 -4.66 -24.62
C ALA A 53 4.16 -5.53 -25.45
N ALA A 54 3.86 -5.68 -26.75
CA ALA A 54 4.68 -6.49 -27.65
C ALA A 54 6.14 -5.98 -27.71
N SER A 55 7.09 -6.90 -27.81
CA SER A 55 8.52 -6.57 -27.88
C SER A 55 8.85 -5.61 -29.03
N GLY A 56 8.15 -5.72 -30.18
CA GLY A 56 8.26 -4.76 -31.30
C GLY A 56 7.78 -3.34 -30.97
N ARG A 57 7.07 -3.14 -29.86
CA ARG A 57 6.66 -1.82 -29.32
C ARG A 57 7.44 -1.42 -28.08
N GLY A 58 8.60 -2.04 -27.87
CA GLY A 58 9.49 -1.76 -26.73
C GLY A 58 9.03 -2.36 -25.39
N GLY A 59 8.00 -3.21 -25.36
CA GLY A 59 7.54 -3.94 -24.18
C GLY A 59 8.22 -5.30 -24.01
N LEU A 60 7.81 -6.08 -22.98
CA LEU A 60 8.40 -7.38 -22.68
C LEU A 60 7.68 -8.57 -23.32
N GLY A 61 6.47 -8.38 -23.88
CA GLY A 61 5.69 -9.41 -24.56
C GLY A 61 5.23 -10.56 -23.63
N PHE A 62 5.04 -10.28 -22.33
CA PHE A 62 4.50 -11.27 -21.41
C PHE A 62 3.00 -11.49 -21.65
N SER A 63 2.53 -12.70 -21.34
CA SER A 63 1.10 -12.95 -21.24
C SER A 63 0.50 -12.13 -20.09
N ASP A 64 -0.79 -11.76 -20.23
CA ASP A 64 -1.55 -11.08 -19.18
C ASP A 64 -1.47 -11.84 -17.85
N ARG A 65 -1.49 -13.17 -17.92
CA ARG A 65 -1.38 -14.08 -16.78
C ARG A 65 -0.07 -13.90 -16.00
N ASN A 66 1.06 -13.94 -16.68
CA ASN A 66 2.37 -13.80 -16.04
C ASN A 66 2.61 -12.38 -15.55
N ALA A 67 2.20 -11.38 -16.33
CA ALA A 67 2.32 -9.98 -15.95
C ALA A 67 1.50 -9.67 -14.68
N SER A 68 0.25 -10.14 -14.59
CA SER A 68 -0.60 -9.98 -13.42
C SER A 68 0.00 -10.63 -12.17
N ALA A 69 0.54 -11.85 -12.29
CA ALA A 69 1.20 -12.51 -11.16
C ALA A 69 2.46 -11.74 -10.69
N ILE A 70 3.28 -11.22 -11.61
CA ILE A 70 4.45 -10.39 -11.27
C ILE A 70 4.02 -9.10 -10.56
N VAL A 71 2.96 -8.44 -11.02
CA VAL A 71 2.39 -7.25 -10.36
C VAL A 71 1.98 -7.58 -8.93
N GLY A 72 1.26 -8.68 -8.71
CA GLY A 72 0.87 -9.13 -7.38
C GLY A 72 2.06 -9.43 -6.47
N LEU A 73 3.10 -10.10 -6.98
CA LEU A 73 4.35 -10.36 -6.25
C LEU A 73 5.10 -9.08 -5.91
N TYR A 74 5.16 -8.12 -6.84
CA TYR A 74 5.81 -6.83 -6.64
C TYR A 74 5.14 -6.06 -5.50
N PHE A 75 3.83 -5.88 -5.54
CA PHE A 75 3.11 -5.14 -4.49
C PHE A 75 3.06 -5.90 -3.17
N GLY A 76 2.80 -7.21 -3.21
CA GLY A 76 2.84 -8.05 -2.03
C GLY A 76 4.22 -8.03 -1.37
N GLY A 77 5.28 -8.07 -2.18
CA GLY A 77 6.67 -7.97 -1.73
C GLY A 77 6.99 -6.67 -0.99
N THR A 78 6.50 -5.52 -1.46
CA THR A 78 6.74 -4.22 -0.80
C THR A 78 6.16 -4.19 0.62
N TYR A 79 4.96 -4.72 0.82
CA TYR A 79 4.34 -4.81 2.15
C TYR A 79 4.98 -5.87 3.03
N LEU A 80 5.34 -7.03 2.46
CA LEU A 80 6.02 -8.10 3.18
C LEU A 80 7.38 -7.64 3.71
N LEU A 81 8.18 -6.97 2.88
CA LEU A 81 9.50 -6.48 3.26
C LEU A 81 9.46 -5.23 4.17
N SER A 82 8.32 -4.56 4.30
CA SER A 82 8.15 -3.48 5.28
C SER A 82 8.34 -3.96 6.73
N LEU A 83 8.03 -5.23 7.02
CA LEU A 83 8.31 -5.84 8.33
C LEU A 83 9.83 -5.93 8.60
N LEU A 84 10.57 -6.38 7.58
CA LEU A 84 12.02 -6.47 7.65
C LEU A 84 12.66 -5.08 7.75
N GLY A 85 12.15 -4.10 6.98
CA GLY A 85 12.64 -2.73 6.99
C GLY A 85 12.46 -2.04 8.34
N GLY A 86 11.33 -2.23 9.00
CA GLY A 86 11.13 -1.77 10.38
C GLY A 86 12.10 -2.43 11.36
N TRP A 87 12.27 -3.75 11.28
CA TRP A 87 13.23 -4.47 12.13
C TRP A 87 14.68 -4.01 11.93
N ILE A 88 15.09 -3.73 10.68
CA ILE A 88 16.43 -3.19 10.36
C ILE A 88 16.61 -1.81 11.02
N ALA A 89 15.63 -0.94 10.92
CA ALA A 89 15.68 0.38 11.54
C ALA A 89 15.77 0.28 13.06
N ASP A 90 14.89 -0.48 13.69
CA ASP A 90 14.78 -0.59 15.14
C ASP A 90 16.02 -1.23 15.79
N ARG A 91 16.71 -2.13 15.08
CA ARG A 91 17.79 -2.94 15.66
C ARG A 91 19.18 -2.60 15.16
N LEU A 92 19.32 -1.93 14.01
CA LEU A 92 20.62 -1.82 13.34
C LEU A 92 20.99 -0.37 13.01
N ILE A 93 20.24 0.29 12.12
CA ILE A 93 20.71 1.53 11.47
C ILE A 93 19.86 2.77 11.79
N GLY A 94 18.71 2.61 12.43
CA GLY A 94 17.79 3.71 12.73
C GLY A 94 16.90 4.11 11.53
N GLY A 95 15.87 4.88 11.82
CA GLY A 95 14.88 5.32 10.83
C GLY A 95 15.48 6.22 9.74
N GLN A 96 16.32 7.19 10.09
CA GLN A 96 16.91 8.13 9.12
C GLN A 96 17.75 7.43 8.04
N LEU A 97 18.62 6.50 8.44
CA LEU A 97 19.45 5.75 7.49
C LEU A 97 18.61 4.73 6.70
N SER A 98 17.56 4.19 7.30
CA SER A 98 16.60 3.31 6.60
C SER A 98 15.83 4.07 5.52
N VAL A 99 15.36 5.29 5.82
CA VAL A 99 14.70 6.14 4.82
C VAL A 99 15.65 6.52 3.69
N LEU A 100 16.87 6.94 4.00
CA LEU A 100 17.88 7.28 3.00
C LEU A 100 18.26 6.08 2.14
N GLY A 101 18.60 4.95 2.76
CA GLY A 101 18.98 3.72 2.07
C GLY A 101 17.85 3.19 1.19
N GLY A 102 16.61 3.24 1.70
CA GLY A 102 15.41 2.89 0.93
C GLY A 102 15.24 3.79 -0.29
N GLY A 103 15.37 5.10 -0.14
CA GLY A 103 15.32 6.05 -1.24
C GLY A 103 16.38 5.82 -2.32
N ILE A 104 17.61 5.52 -1.92
CA ILE A 104 18.71 5.18 -2.85
C ILE A 104 18.38 3.88 -3.61
N LEU A 105 17.90 2.84 -2.91
CA LEU A 105 17.52 1.58 -3.54
C LEU A 105 16.38 1.77 -4.55
N ILE A 106 15.37 2.57 -4.23
CA ILE A 106 14.26 2.91 -5.15
C ILE A 106 14.81 3.66 -6.37
N THR A 107 15.70 4.63 -6.18
CA THR A 107 16.30 5.38 -7.28
C THR A 107 17.06 4.46 -8.24
N ILE A 108 17.91 3.57 -7.71
CA ILE A 108 18.64 2.56 -8.48
C ILE A 108 17.66 1.60 -9.17
N GLY A 109 16.65 1.13 -8.45
CA GLY A 109 15.62 0.24 -8.97
C GLY A 109 14.91 0.84 -10.20
N ASN A 110 14.51 2.09 -10.12
CA ASN A 110 13.86 2.78 -11.24
C ASN A 110 14.79 3.05 -12.42
N ALA A 111 16.05 3.39 -12.15
CA ALA A 111 17.07 3.52 -13.20
C ALA A 111 17.29 2.18 -13.92
N LEU A 112 17.26 1.06 -13.20
CA LEU A 112 17.34 -0.27 -13.79
C LEU A 112 16.07 -0.62 -14.61
N LEU A 113 14.88 -0.21 -14.17
CA LEU A 113 13.65 -0.37 -14.97
C LEU A 113 13.75 0.39 -16.30
N ALA A 114 14.38 1.57 -16.28
CA ALA A 114 14.60 2.39 -17.46
C ALA A 114 15.73 1.87 -18.38
N ALA A 115 16.57 0.93 -17.96
CA ALA A 115 17.80 0.52 -18.67
C ALA A 115 17.58 -0.39 -19.91
N GLY A 116 16.34 -0.82 -20.18
CA GLY A 116 15.96 -1.51 -21.43
C GLY A 116 16.31 -2.99 -21.53
N SER A 117 16.96 -3.60 -20.55
CA SER A 117 17.21 -5.04 -20.56
C SER A 117 16.27 -5.80 -19.64
N ARG A 118 15.85 -7.00 -20.04
CA ARG A 118 14.97 -7.87 -19.23
C ARG A 118 15.57 -8.20 -17.86
N ARG A 119 16.89 -8.39 -17.78
CA ARG A 119 17.59 -8.64 -16.51
C ARG A 119 17.57 -7.41 -15.61
N ALA A 120 17.85 -6.24 -16.16
CA ALA A 120 17.79 -4.98 -15.42
C ALA A 120 16.37 -4.70 -14.92
N PHE A 121 15.34 -4.98 -15.72
CA PHE A 121 13.95 -4.84 -15.30
C PHE A 121 13.64 -5.65 -14.04
N PHE A 122 13.96 -6.93 -13.99
CA PHE A 122 13.71 -7.76 -12.80
C PHE A 122 14.54 -7.32 -11.60
N LEU A 123 15.82 -6.98 -11.81
CA LEU A 123 16.64 -6.39 -10.75
C LEU A 123 16.04 -5.08 -10.24
N GLY A 124 15.53 -4.24 -11.13
CA GLY A 124 14.86 -3.00 -10.79
C GLY A 124 13.64 -3.23 -9.89
N LEU A 125 12.81 -4.22 -10.19
CA LEU A 125 11.68 -4.61 -9.33
C LEU A 125 12.15 -5.04 -7.93
N VAL A 126 13.20 -5.86 -7.84
CA VAL A 126 13.75 -6.30 -6.55
C VAL A 126 14.28 -5.12 -5.75
N PHE A 127 15.06 -4.21 -6.37
CA PHE A 127 15.58 -3.02 -5.70
C PHE A 127 14.47 -2.11 -5.20
N ASN A 128 13.39 -1.93 -5.99
CA ASN A 128 12.22 -1.18 -5.58
C ASN A 128 11.52 -1.82 -4.38
N VAL A 129 11.30 -3.14 -4.40
CA VAL A 129 10.66 -3.88 -3.30
C VAL A 129 11.48 -3.75 -2.00
N LEU A 130 12.80 -3.91 -2.07
CA LEU A 130 13.71 -3.72 -0.93
C LEU A 130 13.69 -2.27 -0.43
N GLY A 131 13.74 -1.30 -1.37
CA GLY A 131 13.77 0.11 -1.05
C GLY A 131 12.48 0.61 -0.40
N VAL A 132 11.32 0.29 -0.97
CA VAL A 132 10.01 0.63 -0.39
C VAL A 132 9.83 -0.05 0.97
N GLY A 133 10.19 -1.33 1.07
CA GLY A 133 10.16 -2.07 2.32
C GLY A 133 10.98 -1.40 3.42
N LEU A 134 12.15 -0.84 3.09
CA LEU A 134 13.01 -0.16 4.05
C LEU A 134 12.54 1.27 4.38
N LEU A 135 12.04 2.02 3.40
CA LEU A 135 11.65 3.43 3.56
C LEU A 135 10.29 3.58 4.26
N LYS A 136 9.27 2.89 3.76
CA LYS A 136 7.86 3.15 4.10
C LYS A 136 7.52 3.05 5.60
N PRO A 137 7.89 2.00 6.35
CA PRO A 137 7.58 1.91 7.76
C PRO A 137 8.30 3.00 8.57
N ASN A 138 9.50 3.37 8.16
CA ASN A 138 10.40 4.22 8.93
C ASN A 138 10.13 5.71 8.75
N VAL A 139 9.68 6.16 7.58
CA VAL A 139 9.30 7.56 7.38
C VAL A 139 8.10 7.93 8.25
N SER A 140 7.08 7.09 8.30
CA SER A 140 5.89 7.32 9.14
C SER A 140 6.20 7.25 10.65
N ALA A 141 7.08 6.33 11.07
CA ALA A 141 7.55 6.23 12.45
C ALA A 141 8.29 7.52 12.86
N THR A 142 9.18 8.02 12.02
CA THR A 142 9.95 9.25 12.27
C THR A 142 9.03 10.48 12.35
N VAL A 143 7.93 10.55 11.58
CA VAL A 143 6.90 11.60 11.75
C VAL A 143 6.33 11.56 13.18
N GLY A 144 6.03 10.36 13.69
CA GLY A 144 5.54 10.18 15.06
C GLY A 144 6.51 10.72 16.13
N GLU A 145 7.81 10.54 15.93
CA GLU A 145 8.86 11.00 16.85
C GLU A 145 9.06 12.53 16.85
N LEU A 146 8.60 13.24 15.82
CA LEU A 146 8.63 14.70 15.78
C LEU A 146 7.66 15.34 16.79
N TYR A 147 6.70 14.58 17.31
CA TYR A 147 5.64 15.04 18.22
C TYR A 147 5.58 14.19 19.49
N PRO A 148 6.60 14.23 20.34
CA PRO A 148 6.63 13.44 21.56
C PRO A 148 5.51 13.81 22.54
N GLU A 149 5.00 15.05 22.45
CA GLU A 149 3.89 15.56 23.24
C GLU A 149 2.54 14.91 22.89
N GLY A 150 2.39 14.34 21.67
CA GLY A 150 1.11 13.82 21.20
C GLY A 150 0.09 14.92 20.91
N GLY A 151 -1.22 14.59 21.05
CA GLY A 151 -2.33 15.54 20.97
C GLY A 151 -2.62 16.08 19.58
N SER A 152 -3.42 17.14 19.50
CA SER A 152 -3.96 17.71 18.25
C SER A 152 -2.87 18.22 17.28
N ARG A 153 -1.71 18.67 17.80
CA ARG A 153 -0.59 19.10 16.98
C ARG A 153 0.06 17.94 16.22
N ARG A 154 0.15 16.76 16.85
CA ARG A 154 0.59 15.52 16.21
C ARG A 154 -0.38 15.11 15.11
N ASP A 155 -1.69 15.14 15.38
CA ASP A 155 -2.73 14.77 14.41
C ASP A 155 -2.71 15.70 13.18
N ALA A 156 -2.53 17.01 13.40
CA ALA A 156 -2.36 17.97 12.32
C ALA A 156 -1.08 17.70 11.52
N GLY A 157 0.05 17.34 12.17
CA GLY A 157 1.29 16.96 11.51
C GLY A 157 1.13 15.73 10.62
N PHE A 158 0.43 14.69 11.11
CA PHE A 158 0.10 13.51 10.29
C PHE A 158 -0.83 13.84 9.14
N SER A 159 -1.77 14.78 9.30
CA SER A 159 -2.64 15.23 8.21
C SER A 159 -1.85 15.92 7.11
N ILE A 160 -0.88 16.77 7.46
CA ILE A 160 0.04 17.39 6.49
C ILE A 160 0.88 16.30 5.79
N PHE A 161 1.44 15.36 6.53
CA PHE A 161 2.20 14.24 5.97
C PHE A 161 1.35 13.42 4.98
N TYR A 162 0.09 13.15 5.32
CA TYR A 162 -0.86 12.45 4.47
C TYR A 162 -1.20 13.22 3.18
N MET A 163 -1.20 14.55 3.21
CA MET A 163 -1.32 15.34 1.97
C MET A 163 -0.15 15.07 1.01
N GLY A 164 1.06 14.88 1.52
CA GLY A 164 2.21 14.49 0.70
C GLY A 164 1.99 13.14 -0.01
N ILE A 165 1.45 12.15 0.71
CA ILE A 165 1.06 10.85 0.12
C ILE A 165 0.09 11.06 -1.04
N ASN A 166 -0.98 11.81 -0.83
CA ASN A 166 -2.00 12.03 -1.85
C ASN A 166 -1.49 12.83 -3.05
N LEU A 167 -0.64 13.83 -2.81
CA LEU A 167 -0.03 14.59 -3.90
C LEU A 167 0.85 13.71 -4.78
N GLY A 168 1.68 12.84 -4.18
CA GLY A 168 2.49 11.87 -4.91
C GLY A 168 1.63 10.86 -5.68
N SER A 169 0.57 10.33 -5.05
CA SER A 169 -0.34 9.36 -5.68
C SER A 169 -1.16 9.95 -6.83
N LEU A 170 -1.35 11.25 -6.86
CA LEU A 170 -1.99 11.97 -7.96
C LEU A 170 -1.00 12.24 -9.10
N LEU A 171 0.17 12.81 -8.77
CA LEU A 171 1.15 13.23 -9.78
C LEU A 171 1.81 12.06 -10.51
N GLY A 172 2.03 10.92 -9.83
CA GLY A 172 2.65 9.75 -10.43
C GLY A 172 1.84 9.21 -11.62
N PRO A 173 0.60 8.74 -11.41
CA PRO A 173 -0.24 8.25 -12.51
C PRO A 173 -0.62 9.34 -13.53
N LEU A 174 -0.55 10.62 -13.18
CA LEU A 174 -0.81 11.71 -14.12
C LEU A 174 0.33 11.91 -15.11
N LEU A 175 1.57 11.85 -14.67
CA LEU A 175 2.72 12.25 -15.52
C LEU A 175 3.41 11.05 -16.17
N VAL A 176 3.54 9.93 -15.45
CA VAL A 176 4.35 8.80 -15.91
C VAL A 176 3.75 8.11 -17.13
N PRO A 177 2.43 7.83 -17.23
CA PRO A 177 1.87 7.23 -18.44
C PRO A 177 1.90 8.15 -19.66
N ILE A 178 1.77 9.47 -19.47
CA ILE A 178 1.89 10.45 -20.56
C ILE A 178 3.32 10.37 -21.15
N VAL A 179 4.34 10.42 -20.29
CA VAL A 179 5.74 10.29 -20.74
C VAL A 179 6.00 8.93 -21.38
N ALA A 180 5.46 7.85 -20.82
CA ALA A 180 5.60 6.51 -21.39
C ALA A 180 4.96 6.38 -22.78
N ARG A 181 3.82 7.04 -23.01
CA ARG A 181 3.13 7.07 -24.31
C ARG A 181 3.86 7.93 -25.35
N ASP A 182 4.25 9.16 -24.96
CA ASP A 182 4.71 10.18 -25.92
C ASP A 182 6.20 10.09 -26.22
N VAL A 183 7.02 9.65 -25.24
CA VAL A 183 8.47 9.51 -25.36
C VAL A 183 8.91 8.05 -25.42
N GLY A 184 8.20 7.16 -24.69
CA GLY A 184 8.45 5.73 -24.66
C GLY A 184 8.61 5.17 -23.23
N TRP A 185 8.55 3.84 -23.12
CA TRP A 185 8.56 3.12 -21.84
C TRP A 185 9.77 3.45 -20.96
N HIS A 186 10.96 3.55 -21.55
CA HIS A 186 12.19 3.84 -20.81
C HIS A 186 12.15 5.23 -20.17
N ALA A 187 11.66 6.23 -20.89
CA ALA A 187 11.45 7.58 -20.33
C ALA A 187 10.37 7.57 -19.23
N GLY A 188 9.30 6.79 -19.43
CA GLY A 188 8.26 6.58 -18.41
C GLY A 188 8.84 6.04 -17.09
N PHE A 189 9.75 5.06 -17.13
CA PHE A 189 10.43 4.54 -15.93
C PHE A 189 11.55 5.47 -15.42
N ALA A 190 12.18 6.26 -16.29
CA ALA A 190 13.22 7.22 -15.89
C ALA A 190 12.63 8.38 -15.06
N LEU A 191 11.42 8.82 -15.36
CA LEU A 191 10.76 9.92 -14.64
C LEU A 191 10.61 9.63 -13.13
N PRO A 192 10.10 8.47 -12.68
CA PRO A 192 10.14 8.05 -11.29
C PRO A 192 11.54 7.99 -10.68
N ALA A 193 12.57 7.56 -11.46
CA ALA A 193 13.95 7.54 -10.97
C ALA A 193 14.45 8.96 -10.65
N VAL A 194 14.19 9.92 -11.53
CA VAL A 194 14.52 11.34 -11.32
C VAL A 194 13.74 11.92 -10.14
N GLY A 195 12.45 11.62 -10.04
CA GLY A 195 11.62 12.05 -8.90
C GLY A 195 12.16 11.56 -7.57
N MET A 196 12.51 10.25 -7.47
CA MET A 196 13.08 9.72 -6.23
C MET A 196 14.49 10.27 -5.94
N LEU A 197 15.29 10.52 -6.96
CA LEU A 197 16.59 11.17 -6.81
C LEU A 197 16.43 12.56 -6.19
N PHE A 198 15.46 13.36 -6.64
CA PHE A 198 15.12 14.64 -5.97
C PHE A 198 14.72 14.42 -4.52
N GLY A 199 13.92 13.39 -4.22
CA GLY A 199 13.57 13.02 -2.85
C GLY A 199 14.80 12.70 -1.98
N VAL A 200 15.76 11.92 -2.51
CA VAL A 200 17.00 11.56 -1.83
C VAL A 200 17.89 12.81 -1.60
N VAL A 201 18.08 13.64 -2.62
CA VAL A 201 18.88 14.88 -2.52
C VAL A 201 18.24 15.84 -1.51
N GLN A 202 16.94 16.05 -1.59
CA GLN A 202 16.19 16.88 -0.65
C GLN A 202 16.30 16.33 0.77
N PHE A 203 16.17 15.01 0.98
CA PHE A 203 16.34 14.40 2.29
C PHE A 203 17.73 14.65 2.84
N LEU A 204 18.79 14.43 2.08
CA LEU A 204 20.18 14.68 2.48
C LEU A 204 20.41 16.15 2.87
N ALA A 205 19.87 17.10 2.10
CA ALA A 205 20.01 18.53 2.35
C ALA A 205 19.27 18.98 3.63
N THR A 206 18.15 18.32 3.97
CA THR A 206 17.23 18.77 5.01
C THR A 206 17.19 17.84 6.23
N ARG A 207 17.85 16.67 6.21
CA ARG A 207 17.85 15.70 7.32
C ARG A 207 18.30 16.28 8.67
N ARG A 208 19.12 17.32 8.64
CA ARG A 208 19.55 18.06 9.83
C ARG A 208 18.38 18.59 10.67
N TYR A 209 17.20 18.83 10.05
CA TYR A 209 16.01 19.28 10.75
C TYR A 209 15.28 18.18 11.51
N LEU A 210 15.67 16.90 11.33
CA LEU A 210 15.17 15.77 12.10
C LEU A 210 15.85 15.67 13.48
N GLY A 211 17.05 16.22 13.61
CA GLY A 211 17.86 16.09 14.85
C GLY A 211 18.13 14.61 15.16
N ASP A 212 17.93 14.23 16.40
CA ASP A 212 18.18 12.87 16.90
C ASP A 212 17.00 11.90 16.67
N ARG A 213 15.89 12.35 16.04
CA ARG A 213 14.73 11.49 15.75
C ARG A 213 15.09 10.49 14.66
N GLY A 214 14.76 9.23 14.88
CA GLY A 214 15.09 8.15 13.95
C GLY A 214 16.58 7.85 13.84
N THR A 215 17.40 8.18 14.82
CA THR A 215 18.82 7.80 14.85
C THR A 215 19.00 6.31 15.18
N ALA A 216 20.19 5.78 14.88
CA ALA A 216 20.51 4.40 15.17
C ALA A 216 20.45 4.11 16.69
N PRO A 217 20.04 2.89 17.09
CA PRO A 217 20.03 2.51 18.49
C PRO A 217 21.46 2.55 19.06
N ALA A 218 21.58 3.01 20.31
CA ALA A 218 22.88 3.17 20.98
C ALA A 218 23.68 1.86 21.12
N VAL A 219 22.97 0.73 21.17
CA VAL A 219 23.58 -0.61 21.25
C VAL A 219 22.97 -1.51 20.20
N THR A 220 23.78 -1.95 19.24
CA THR A 220 23.39 -2.93 18.24
C THR A 220 23.90 -4.31 18.62
N GLN A 221 23.04 -5.32 18.54
CA GLN A 221 23.42 -6.69 18.82
C GLN A 221 24.13 -7.32 17.62
N ARG A 222 25.31 -7.91 17.83
CA ARG A 222 26.08 -8.62 16.79
C ARG A 222 25.24 -9.69 16.06
N ARG A 223 24.32 -10.36 16.78
CA ARG A 223 23.35 -11.31 16.21
C ARG A 223 22.48 -10.69 15.11
N SER A 224 22.06 -9.44 15.26
CA SER A 224 21.22 -8.76 14.28
C SER A 224 21.94 -8.50 12.96
N TRP A 225 23.25 -8.17 13.03
CA TRP A 225 24.09 -8.02 11.84
C TRP A 225 24.32 -9.36 11.12
N PHE A 226 24.52 -10.45 11.85
CA PHE A 226 24.60 -11.78 11.24
C PHE A 226 23.27 -12.20 10.58
N ALA A 227 22.13 -11.92 11.21
CA ALA A 227 20.81 -12.18 10.62
C ALA A 227 20.60 -11.37 9.34
N LEU A 228 20.94 -10.08 9.34
CA LEU A 228 20.86 -9.25 8.12
C LEU A 228 21.78 -9.79 7.03
N ALA A 229 23.04 -10.11 7.34
CA ALA A 229 23.98 -10.69 6.38
C ALA A 229 23.46 -11.99 5.78
N ALA A 230 22.87 -12.88 6.58
CA ALA A 230 22.26 -14.12 6.11
C ALA A 230 21.06 -13.88 5.18
N ILE A 231 20.19 -12.90 5.52
CA ILE A 231 19.04 -12.50 4.68
C ILE A 231 19.53 -11.93 3.35
N VAL A 232 20.50 -11.02 3.37
CA VAL A 232 21.09 -10.43 2.15
C VAL A 232 21.75 -11.51 1.29
N ALA A 233 22.53 -12.41 1.90
CA ALA A 233 23.14 -13.52 1.18
C ALA A 233 22.10 -14.43 0.52
N LEU A 234 21.02 -14.76 1.23
CA LEU A 234 19.89 -15.53 0.67
C LEU A 234 19.25 -14.82 -0.53
N ILE A 235 18.97 -13.52 -0.40
CA ILE A 235 18.40 -12.71 -1.51
C ILE A 235 19.34 -12.72 -2.70
N VAL A 236 20.65 -12.49 -2.50
CA VAL A 236 21.65 -12.50 -3.58
C VAL A 236 21.71 -13.87 -4.25
N VAL A 237 21.71 -14.96 -3.49
CA VAL A 237 21.71 -16.33 -4.03
C VAL A 237 20.44 -16.57 -4.86
N LEU A 238 19.26 -16.24 -4.35
CA LEU A 238 17.99 -16.41 -5.08
C LEU A 238 17.98 -15.61 -6.39
N ILE A 239 18.44 -14.37 -6.37
CA ILE A 239 18.56 -13.55 -7.57
C ILE A 239 19.54 -14.17 -8.56
N SER A 240 20.72 -14.57 -8.11
CA SER A 240 21.77 -15.14 -8.95
C SER A 240 21.32 -16.46 -9.62
N VAL A 241 20.66 -17.33 -8.86
CA VAL A 241 20.14 -18.61 -9.34
C VAL A 241 19.03 -18.40 -10.38
N THR A 242 18.15 -17.42 -10.14
CA THR A 242 17.03 -17.10 -11.04
C THR A 242 17.52 -16.42 -12.33
N LEU A 243 18.38 -15.40 -12.21
CA LEU A 243 18.94 -14.69 -13.37
C LEU A 243 19.95 -15.53 -14.16
N GLY A 244 20.63 -16.48 -13.49
CA GLY A 244 21.50 -17.46 -14.13
C GLY A 244 20.74 -18.53 -14.93
N GLY A 245 19.40 -18.58 -14.79
CA GLY A 245 18.55 -19.54 -15.51
C GLY A 245 18.59 -20.96 -14.95
N TRP A 246 19.17 -21.17 -13.76
CA TRP A 246 19.25 -22.48 -13.10
C TRP A 246 17.90 -22.93 -12.57
N VAL A 247 17.00 -22.00 -12.24
CA VAL A 247 15.60 -22.23 -11.87
C VAL A 247 14.70 -21.50 -12.84
N ARG A 248 13.72 -22.20 -13.39
CA ARG A 248 12.69 -21.58 -14.21
C ARG A 248 11.76 -20.79 -13.31
N PHE A 249 11.70 -19.49 -13.53
CA PHE A 249 10.80 -18.59 -12.81
C PHE A 249 9.38 -18.72 -13.37
N ASP A 250 8.51 -19.35 -12.60
CA ASP A 250 7.06 -19.34 -12.85
C ASP A 250 6.40 -18.37 -11.85
N PRO A 251 6.01 -17.17 -12.29
CA PRO A 251 5.44 -16.16 -11.39
C PRO A 251 4.09 -16.58 -10.82
N VAL A 252 3.31 -17.39 -11.52
CA VAL A 252 1.99 -17.85 -11.06
C VAL A 252 2.15 -18.90 -9.96
N ALA A 253 3.02 -19.89 -10.18
CA ALA A 253 3.32 -20.90 -9.16
C ALA A 253 3.95 -20.29 -7.91
N LEU A 254 4.87 -19.32 -8.08
CA LEU A 254 5.49 -18.61 -6.96
C LEU A 254 4.44 -17.79 -6.19
N SER A 255 3.53 -17.07 -6.88
CA SER A 255 2.46 -16.32 -6.25
C SER A 255 1.53 -17.23 -5.45
N ALA A 256 1.15 -18.38 -6.01
CA ALA A 256 0.30 -19.35 -5.32
C ALA A 256 1.00 -19.91 -4.06
N GLY A 257 2.26 -20.35 -4.18
CA GLY A 257 3.03 -20.84 -3.05
C GLY A 257 3.22 -19.79 -1.95
N LEU A 258 3.60 -18.57 -2.33
CA LEU A 258 3.81 -17.46 -1.38
C LEU A 258 2.51 -17.04 -0.69
N SER A 259 1.38 -17.04 -1.39
CA SER A 259 0.07 -16.78 -0.78
C SER A 259 -0.25 -17.75 0.35
N TRP A 260 -0.04 -19.04 0.12
CA TRP A 260 -0.23 -20.08 1.13
C TRP A 260 0.73 -19.90 2.31
N VAL A 261 2.01 -19.63 2.04
CA VAL A 261 3.01 -19.42 3.10
C VAL A 261 2.62 -18.22 3.98
N VAL A 262 2.29 -17.08 3.37
CA VAL A 262 1.90 -15.88 4.11
C VAL A 262 0.61 -16.09 4.89
N ALA A 263 -0.41 -16.71 4.28
CA ALA A 263 -1.68 -17.00 4.94
C ALA A 263 -1.51 -17.93 6.15
N VAL A 264 -0.75 -19.02 5.97
CA VAL A 264 -0.49 -19.99 7.04
C VAL A 264 0.33 -19.38 8.16
N LEU A 265 1.40 -18.62 7.86
CA LEU A 265 2.22 -17.95 8.87
C LEU A 265 1.40 -16.92 9.66
N MET A 266 0.56 -16.12 8.99
CA MET A 266 -0.33 -15.17 9.65
C MET A 266 -1.33 -15.87 10.57
N ALA A 267 -1.97 -16.96 10.10
CA ALA A 267 -2.90 -17.74 10.87
C ALA A 267 -2.23 -18.41 12.08
N LEU A 268 -1.06 -19.04 11.88
CA LEU A 268 -0.29 -19.68 12.95
C LEU A 268 0.18 -18.66 14.00
N TYR A 269 0.59 -17.46 13.58
CA TYR A 269 1.01 -16.43 14.51
C TYR A 269 -0.15 -15.91 15.36
N LEU A 270 -1.32 -15.66 14.75
CA LEU A 270 -2.52 -15.27 15.47
C LEU A 270 -2.99 -16.39 16.43
N LEU A 271 -2.91 -17.64 16.00
CA LEU A 271 -3.24 -18.79 16.83
C LEU A 271 -2.25 -18.96 17.99
N TYR A 272 -0.95 -18.78 17.75
CA TYR A 272 0.06 -18.71 18.81
C TYR A 272 -0.28 -17.63 19.82
N MET A 273 -0.60 -16.41 19.39
CA MET A 273 -1.01 -15.34 20.28
C MET A 273 -2.25 -15.73 21.09
N ALA A 274 -3.26 -16.32 20.44
CA ALA A 274 -4.52 -16.68 21.09
C ALA A 274 -4.38 -17.81 22.12
N LEU A 275 -3.54 -18.81 21.86
CA LEU A 275 -3.51 -20.05 22.63
C LEU A 275 -2.28 -20.18 23.53
N LEU A 276 -1.08 -19.75 23.07
CA LEU A 276 0.19 -20.07 23.71
C LEU A 276 0.88 -18.84 24.34
N ALA A 277 0.50 -17.63 23.96
CA ALA A 277 1.19 -16.42 24.41
C ALA A 277 0.86 -15.98 25.85
N GLY A 278 0.05 -16.74 26.59
CA GLY A 278 -0.32 -16.44 27.98
C GLY A 278 -1.15 -15.14 28.12
N LEU A 279 -1.99 -14.84 27.13
CA LEU A 279 -2.85 -13.67 27.13
C LEU A 279 -4.04 -13.86 28.09
N SER A 280 -4.51 -12.75 28.67
CA SER A 280 -5.74 -12.71 29.42
C SER A 280 -6.95 -13.16 28.58
N ARG A 281 -8.03 -13.60 29.21
CA ARG A 281 -9.26 -14.02 28.51
C ARG A 281 -9.81 -12.91 27.60
N GLN A 282 -9.65 -11.64 27.99
CA GLN A 282 -10.10 -10.50 27.20
C GLN A 282 -9.22 -10.27 25.99
N GLU A 283 -7.88 -10.29 26.16
CA GLU A 283 -6.93 -10.14 25.04
C GLU A 283 -7.07 -11.28 24.02
N ARG A 284 -7.27 -12.52 24.49
CA ARG A 284 -7.51 -13.68 23.62
C ARG A 284 -8.75 -13.48 22.75
N ARG A 285 -9.88 -12.99 23.32
CA ARG A 285 -11.08 -12.66 22.57
C ARG A 285 -10.79 -11.60 21.49
N ARG A 286 -10.01 -10.57 21.81
CA ARG A 286 -9.60 -9.52 20.87
C ARG A 286 -8.76 -10.07 19.72
N VAL A 287 -7.87 -11.03 19.99
CA VAL A 287 -7.08 -11.72 18.93
C VAL A 287 -8.00 -12.48 17.97
N PHE A 288 -9.03 -13.17 18.47
CA PHE A 288 -10.03 -13.81 17.59
C PHE A 288 -10.84 -12.79 16.76
N ALA A 289 -11.18 -11.63 17.35
CA ALA A 289 -11.79 -10.54 16.57
C ALA A 289 -10.87 -10.06 15.44
N MET A 290 -9.57 -9.88 15.73
CA MET A 290 -8.58 -9.50 14.71
C MET A 290 -8.45 -10.54 13.60
N LEU A 291 -8.50 -11.83 13.89
CA LEU A 291 -8.47 -12.88 12.87
C LEU A 291 -9.58 -12.69 11.83
N VAL A 292 -10.80 -12.40 12.28
CA VAL A 292 -11.95 -12.16 11.40
C VAL A 292 -11.76 -10.86 10.58
N LEU A 293 -11.34 -9.77 11.25
CA LEU A 293 -11.11 -8.48 10.59
C LEU A 293 -9.98 -8.56 9.56
N PHE A 294 -8.91 -9.30 9.84
CA PHE A 294 -7.79 -9.50 8.92
C PHE A 294 -8.18 -10.35 7.71
N GLY A 295 -9.00 -11.38 7.91
CA GLY A 295 -9.60 -12.13 6.80
C GLY A 295 -10.43 -11.24 5.88
N ALA A 296 -11.32 -10.42 6.44
CA ALA A 296 -12.10 -9.45 5.69
C ALA A 296 -11.23 -8.40 4.98
N SER A 297 -10.18 -7.91 5.65
CA SER A 297 -9.18 -7.00 5.06
C SER A 297 -8.48 -7.62 3.86
N THR A 298 -8.06 -8.88 3.96
CA THR A 298 -7.40 -9.59 2.85
C THR A 298 -8.31 -9.68 1.62
N VAL A 299 -9.60 -10.02 1.82
CA VAL A 299 -10.59 -10.08 0.74
C VAL A 299 -10.78 -8.69 0.12
N PHE A 300 -10.84 -7.64 0.93
CA PHE A 300 -10.95 -6.28 0.42
C PHE A 300 -9.73 -5.89 -0.43
N TRP A 301 -8.52 -6.06 0.08
CA TRP A 301 -7.31 -5.71 -0.66
C TRP A 301 -7.09 -6.55 -1.91
N MET A 302 -7.54 -7.81 -1.92
CA MET A 302 -7.53 -8.66 -3.10
C MET A 302 -8.39 -8.08 -4.24
N GLY A 303 -9.54 -7.51 -3.92
CA GLY A 303 -10.36 -6.80 -4.89
C GLY A 303 -9.80 -5.43 -5.25
N TYR A 304 -9.47 -4.61 -4.27
CA TYR A 304 -8.96 -3.26 -4.47
C TYR A 304 -7.70 -3.21 -5.36
N MET A 305 -6.78 -4.15 -5.19
CA MET A 305 -5.55 -4.22 -5.99
C MET A 305 -5.78 -4.60 -7.47
N GLN A 306 -7.01 -4.93 -7.88
CA GLN A 306 -7.37 -5.14 -9.29
C GLN A 306 -7.16 -3.87 -10.12
N MET A 307 -7.20 -2.69 -9.51
CA MET A 307 -6.96 -1.42 -10.20
C MET A 307 -5.58 -1.36 -10.88
N PHE A 308 -4.59 -2.06 -10.34
CA PHE A 308 -3.22 -2.09 -10.87
C PHE A 308 -2.96 -3.23 -11.86
N ALA A 309 -3.90 -4.14 -12.00
CA ALA A 309 -3.81 -5.31 -12.86
C ALA A 309 -4.99 -5.36 -13.85
N SER A 310 -6.08 -6.04 -13.52
CA SER A 310 -7.18 -6.28 -14.46
C SER A 310 -7.88 -5.00 -14.92
N PHE A 311 -8.05 -3.98 -14.07
CA PHE A 311 -8.68 -2.71 -14.50
C PHE A 311 -7.77 -1.93 -15.45
N ASN A 312 -6.45 -1.96 -15.20
CA ASN A 312 -5.51 -1.28 -16.09
C ASN A 312 -5.46 -1.94 -17.48
N LEU A 313 -5.47 -3.27 -17.52
CA LEU A 313 -5.59 -4.02 -18.77
C LEU A 313 -6.95 -3.76 -19.47
N PHE A 314 -8.05 -3.74 -18.72
CA PHE A 314 -9.38 -3.43 -19.24
C PHE A 314 -9.44 -2.01 -19.82
N ALA A 315 -8.87 -1.03 -19.11
CA ALA A 315 -8.76 0.35 -19.59
C ALA A 315 -7.98 0.43 -20.91
N GLN A 316 -6.88 -0.32 -21.01
CA GLN A 316 -6.03 -0.32 -22.21
C GLN A 316 -6.72 -0.94 -23.44
N GLN A 317 -7.48 -2.01 -23.25
CA GLN A 317 -7.94 -2.85 -24.34
C GLN A 317 -9.39 -2.58 -24.75
N TYR A 318 -10.26 -2.23 -23.80
CA TYR A 318 -11.72 -2.24 -24.00
C TYR A 318 -12.42 -0.92 -23.67
N THR A 319 -11.68 0.08 -23.12
CA THR A 319 -12.29 1.37 -22.78
C THR A 319 -12.02 2.40 -23.88
N ASP A 320 -13.06 3.09 -24.34
CA ASP A 320 -12.92 4.28 -25.14
C ASP A 320 -12.38 5.43 -24.27
N ARG A 321 -11.10 5.75 -24.46
CA ARG A 321 -10.39 6.73 -23.64
C ARG A 321 -10.27 8.10 -24.27
N TYR A 322 -11.11 8.39 -25.28
CA TYR A 322 -11.15 9.73 -25.87
C TYR A 322 -11.99 10.68 -24.99
N ILE A 323 -11.36 11.73 -24.50
CA ILE A 323 -11.99 12.80 -23.71
C ILE A 323 -11.68 14.12 -24.42
N PHE A 324 -12.71 14.79 -24.94
CA PHE A 324 -12.57 16.02 -25.73
C PHE A 324 -11.54 15.92 -26.87
N GLY A 325 -11.48 14.80 -27.56
CA GLY A 325 -10.55 14.57 -28.67
C GLY A 325 -9.13 14.16 -28.27
N TRP A 326 -8.80 14.17 -26.98
CA TRP A 326 -7.53 13.68 -26.45
C TRP A 326 -7.67 12.24 -25.97
N LYS A 327 -6.76 11.37 -26.42
CA LYS A 327 -6.72 9.97 -25.97
C LYS A 327 -5.93 9.85 -24.68
N MET A 328 -6.64 9.65 -23.58
CA MET A 328 -6.06 9.47 -22.26
C MET A 328 -5.26 8.15 -22.17
N PRO A 329 -4.01 8.14 -21.66
CA PRO A 329 -3.31 6.89 -21.34
C PRO A 329 -4.13 6.00 -20.37
N ALA A 330 -4.03 4.67 -20.52
CA ALA A 330 -4.80 3.77 -19.63
C ALA A 330 -4.38 3.90 -18.16
N GLY A 331 -3.10 4.10 -17.91
CA GLY A 331 -2.56 4.28 -16.55
C GLY A 331 -3.11 5.51 -15.83
N ASP A 332 -3.48 6.58 -16.56
CA ASP A 332 -4.04 7.81 -15.98
C ASP A 332 -5.42 7.56 -15.36
N MET A 333 -6.14 6.51 -15.78
CA MET A 333 -7.42 6.14 -15.14
C MET A 333 -7.28 5.88 -13.64
N GLN A 334 -6.10 5.52 -13.17
CA GLN A 334 -5.83 5.28 -11.75
C GLN A 334 -5.89 6.55 -10.90
N ILE A 335 -5.81 7.75 -11.51
CA ILE A 335 -5.97 9.05 -10.82
C ILE A 335 -7.35 9.18 -10.17
N ILE A 336 -8.36 8.56 -10.78
CA ILE A 336 -9.76 8.69 -10.39
C ILE A 336 -9.99 8.26 -8.94
N ASN A 337 -9.33 7.18 -8.50
CA ASN A 337 -9.49 6.69 -7.13
C ASN A 337 -8.94 7.69 -6.08
N PRO A 338 -7.68 8.16 -6.09
CA PRO A 338 -7.21 9.13 -5.11
C PRO A 338 -7.96 10.46 -5.16
N VAL A 339 -8.49 10.89 -6.30
CA VAL A 339 -9.37 12.07 -6.39
C VAL A 339 -10.65 11.83 -5.59
N PHE A 340 -11.30 10.68 -5.75
CA PHE A 340 -12.48 10.35 -4.96
C PHE A 340 -12.16 10.19 -3.47
N VAL A 341 -11.04 9.55 -3.11
CA VAL A 341 -10.64 9.41 -1.70
C VAL A 341 -10.47 10.79 -1.06
N ILE A 342 -9.77 11.72 -1.72
CA ILE A 342 -9.56 13.08 -1.20
C ILE A 342 -10.89 13.83 -1.06
N ALA A 343 -11.75 13.76 -2.07
CA ALA A 343 -13.05 14.46 -2.07
C ALA A 343 -14.04 13.88 -1.05
N LEU A 344 -14.06 12.56 -0.89
CA LEU A 344 -15.02 11.86 -0.04
C LEU A 344 -14.57 11.70 1.41
N ALA A 345 -13.26 11.76 1.72
CA ALA A 345 -12.78 11.60 3.08
C ALA A 345 -13.45 12.58 4.09
N PRO A 346 -13.60 13.89 3.81
CA PRO A 346 -14.33 14.79 4.69
C PRO A 346 -15.82 14.42 4.81
N VAL A 347 -16.44 13.95 3.73
CA VAL A 347 -17.85 13.54 3.72
C VAL A 347 -18.05 12.33 4.62
N PHE A 348 -17.19 11.31 4.51
CA PHE A 348 -17.25 10.13 5.36
C PHE A 348 -16.94 10.46 6.83
N ALA A 349 -15.98 11.35 7.09
CA ALA A 349 -15.71 11.81 8.44
C ALA A 349 -16.94 12.50 9.06
N ALA A 350 -17.60 13.41 8.31
CA ALA A 350 -18.84 14.05 8.75
C ALA A 350 -19.98 13.04 8.93
N LEU A 351 -20.10 12.05 8.03
CA LEU A 351 -21.09 10.99 8.12
C LEU A 351 -20.94 10.16 9.41
N TRP A 352 -19.72 9.75 9.76
CA TRP A 352 -19.47 8.97 10.98
C TRP A 352 -19.78 9.77 12.24
N VAL A 353 -19.41 11.06 12.28
CA VAL A 353 -19.76 11.97 13.40
C VAL A 353 -21.26 12.16 13.50
N TRP A 354 -21.95 12.36 12.39
CA TRP A 354 -23.41 12.54 12.35
C TRP A 354 -24.17 11.27 12.81
N LEU A 355 -23.74 10.09 12.34
CA LEU A 355 -24.31 8.80 12.80
C LEU A 355 -24.05 8.58 14.29
N GLY A 356 -22.84 8.90 14.78
CA GLY A 356 -22.46 8.79 16.19
C GLY A 356 -23.33 9.68 17.08
N ARG A 357 -23.57 10.95 16.69
CA ARG A 357 -24.45 11.87 17.41
C ARG A 357 -25.90 11.39 17.50
N ARG A 358 -26.35 10.56 16.56
CA ARG A 358 -27.70 9.95 16.53
C ARG A 358 -27.78 8.59 17.20
N GLY A 359 -26.70 8.10 17.81
CA GLY A 359 -26.65 6.78 18.43
C GLY A 359 -26.76 5.62 17.42
N ARG A 360 -26.49 5.90 16.11
CA ARG A 360 -26.56 4.93 15.00
C ARG A 360 -25.18 4.64 14.40
N ASP A 361 -24.09 4.91 15.15
CA ASP A 361 -22.74 4.63 14.63
C ASP A 361 -22.58 3.14 14.34
N LEU A 362 -22.02 2.87 13.17
CA LEU A 362 -21.69 1.51 12.79
C LEU A 362 -20.44 1.07 13.55
N SER A 363 -20.50 -0.12 14.16
CA SER A 363 -19.30 -0.73 14.74
C SER A 363 -18.23 -0.99 13.68
N SER A 364 -16.96 -1.11 14.09
CA SER A 364 -15.87 -1.40 13.17
C SER A 364 -16.15 -2.60 12.25
N PRO A 365 -16.65 -3.77 12.73
CA PRO A 365 -17.05 -4.87 11.85
C PRO A 365 -18.14 -4.50 10.84
N GLY A 366 -19.11 -3.66 11.23
CA GLY A 366 -20.15 -3.19 10.32
C GLY A 366 -19.60 -2.29 9.20
N LYS A 367 -18.65 -1.41 9.52
CA LYS A 367 -17.96 -0.58 8.52
C LYS A 367 -17.15 -1.45 7.54
N PHE A 368 -16.49 -2.52 8.03
CA PHE A 368 -15.81 -3.51 7.17
C PHE A 368 -16.78 -4.21 6.22
N ALA A 369 -17.94 -4.60 6.73
CA ALA A 369 -18.96 -5.24 5.90
C ALA A 369 -19.42 -4.33 4.75
N TRP A 370 -19.70 -3.06 5.04
CA TRP A 370 -20.06 -2.08 4.00
C TRP A 370 -18.92 -1.85 3.02
N GLY A 371 -17.66 -1.82 3.47
CA GLY A 371 -16.50 -1.74 2.59
C GLY A 371 -16.46 -2.87 1.57
N LEU A 372 -16.68 -4.12 2.01
CA LEU A 372 -16.73 -5.29 1.13
C LEU A 372 -17.92 -5.29 0.18
N LEU A 373 -19.10 -4.86 0.64
CA LEU A 373 -20.30 -4.77 -0.21
C LEU A 373 -20.13 -3.72 -1.32
N LEU A 374 -19.56 -2.56 -0.99
CA LEU A 374 -19.29 -1.50 -1.96
C LEU A 374 -18.25 -1.94 -3.00
N LEU A 375 -17.18 -2.62 -2.57
CA LEU A 375 -16.22 -3.25 -3.46
C LEU A 375 -16.91 -4.26 -4.39
N GLY A 376 -17.75 -5.15 -3.85
CA GLY A 376 -18.54 -6.09 -4.64
C GLY A 376 -19.44 -5.38 -5.66
N ALA A 377 -20.12 -4.31 -5.25
CA ALA A 377 -20.95 -3.50 -6.15
C ALA A 377 -20.12 -2.90 -7.30
N GLY A 378 -18.87 -2.47 -7.04
CA GLY A 378 -17.93 -2.03 -8.08
C GLY A 378 -17.64 -3.13 -9.11
N PHE A 379 -17.43 -4.38 -8.65
CA PHE A 379 -17.24 -5.50 -9.57
C PHE A 379 -18.49 -5.89 -10.36
N TRP A 380 -19.68 -5.65 -9.82
CA TRP A 380 -20.91 -5.78 -10.60
C TRP A 380 -20.96 -4.79 -11.76
N VAL A 381 -20.57 -3.55 -11.53
CA VAL A 381 -20.45 -2.53 -12.59
C VAL A 381 -19.48 -3.01 -13.67
N MET A 382 -18.31 -3.55 -13.29
CA MET A 382 -17.34 -4.10 -14.25
C MET A 382 -17.83 -5.35 -14.95
N TYR A 383 -18.62 -6.20 -14.29
CA TYR A 383 -19.26 -7.36 -14.90
C TYR A 383 -20.19 -6.92 -16.04
N VAL A 384 -21.05 -5.93 -15.81
CA VAL A 384 -21.96 -5.41 -16.84
C VAL A 384 -21.19 -4.76 -17.98
N ALA A 385 -20.11 -4.01 -17.69
CA ALA A 385 -19.22 -3.46 -18.71
C ALA A 385 -18.58 -4.57 -19.57
N ALA A 386 -18.11 -5.65 -18.95
CA ALA A 386 -17.50 -6.78 -19.64
C ALA A 386 -18.51 -7.54 -20.54
N LEU A 387 -19.79 -7.60 -20.16
CA LEU A 387 -20.84 -8.16 -21.03
C LEU A 387 -20.99 -7.33 -22.30
N ARG A 388 -20.90 -6.00 -22.25
CA ARG A 388 -20.95 -5.14 -23.45
C ARG A 388 -19.73 -5.37 -24.35
N VAL A 389 -18.55 -5.55 -23.75
CA VAL A 389 -17.32 -5.88 -24.50
C VAL A 389 -17.48 -7.19 -25.29
N LEU A 390 -18.22 -8.19 -24.78
CA LEU A 390 -18.52 -9.43 -25.51
C LEU A 390 -19.31 -9.18 -26.79
N HIS A 391 -20.09 -8.11 -26.85
CA HIS A 391 -20.83 -7.72 -28.06
C HIS A 391 -19.99 -6.86 -29.02
N GLY A 392 -18.69 -6.74 -28.79
CA GLY A 392 -17.76 -6.00 -29.64
C GLY A 392 -17.72 -4.46 -29.38
N GLU A 393 -18.36 -3.99 -28.32
CA GLU A 393 -18.38 -2.57 -27.97
C GLU A 393 -17.11 -2.15 -27.23
N GLN A 394 -16.57 -0.97 -27.54
CA GLN A 394 -15.71 -0.25 -26.60
C GLN A 394 -16.59 0.47 -25.59
N VAL A 395 -16.30 0.29 -24.31
CA VAL A 395 -17.14 0.85 -23.25
C VAL A 395 -16.66 2.22 -22.80
N SER A 396 -17.57 3.07 -22.35
CA SER A 396 -17.26 4.40 -21.80
C SER A 396 -16.34 4.29 -20.58
N PRO A 397 -15.43 5.24 -20.35
CA PRO A 397 -14.61 5.33 -19.13
C PRO A 397 -15.43 5.52 -17.86
N LEU A 398 -16.71 5.90 -17.97
CA LEU A 398 -17.63 6.03 -16.84
C LEU A 398 -17.85 4.72 -16.08
N TRP A 399 -17.69 3.56 -16.72
CA TRP A 399 -17.79 2.26 -16.05
C TRP A 399 -16.66 2.09 -15.02
N LEU A 400 -15.43 2.36 -15.42
CA LEU A 400 -14.28 2.37 -14.50
C LEU A 400 -14.39 3.49 -13.45
N THR A 401 -14.87 4.67 -13.86
CA THR A 401 -15.08 5.80 -12.93
C THR A 401 -16.08 5.44 -11.83
N ALA A 402 -17.21 4.81 -12.17
CA ALA A 402 -18.20 4.35 -11.21
C ALA A 402 -17.63 3.26 -10.27
N THR A 403 -16.81 2.35 -10.82
CA THR A 403 -16.14 1.33 -10.02
C THR A 403 -15.14 1.96 -9.05
N TYR A 404 -14.28 2.87 -9.49
CA TYR A 404 -13.33 3.59 -8.62
C TYR A 404 -14.03 4.44 -7.55
N PHE A 405 -15.21 5.00 -7.85
CA PHE A 405 -16.02 5.69 -6.86
C PHE A 405 -16.47 4.73 -5.74
N LEU A 406 -16.99 3.55 -6.11
CA LEU A 406 -17.42 2.55 -5.15
C LEU A 406 -16.25 1.96 -4.36
N ASP A 407 -15.11 1.75 -5.00
CA ASP A 407 -13.88 1.30 -4.36
C ASP A 407 -13.36 2.31 -3.35
N ALA A 408 -13.36 3.61 -3.70
CA ALA A 408 -12.98 4.69 -2.78
C ALA A 408 -13.92 4.79 -1.57
N CYS A 409 -15.24 4.66 -1.77
CA CYS A 409 -16.21 4.57 -0.68
C CYS A 409 -15.94 3.36 0.22
N GLY A 410 -15.64 2.20 -0.38
CA GLY A 410 -15.28 0.98 0.33
C GLY A 410 -13.99 1.12 1.13
N GLU A 411 -12.97 1.73 0.54
CA GLU A 411 -11.69 2.02 1.20
C GLU A 411 -11.87 2.90 2.42
N LEU A 412 -12.65 3.98 2.32
CA LEU A 412 -12.93 4.90 3.43
C LEU A 412 -13.74 4.24 4.56
N CYS A 413 -14.52 3.21 4.25
CA CYS A 413 -15.18 2.39 5.27
C CYS A 413 -14.22 1.45 5.99
N LEU A 414 -13.20 0.90 5.32
CA LEU A 414 -12.39 -0.21 5.83
C LEU A 414 -11.00 0.24 6.31
N SER A 415 -10.26 1.00 5.51
CA SER A 415 -8.84 1.23 5.74
C SER A 415 -8.55 2.02 7.03
N PRO A 416 -9.13 3.22 7.26
CA PRO A 416 -8.90 3.97 8.51
C PRO A 416 -9.41 3.21 9.75
N VAL A 417 -10.55 2.53 9.60
CA VAL A 417 -11.20 1.78 10.68
C VAL A 417 -10.37 0.55 11.04
N GLY A 418 -9.82 -0.14 10.06
CA GLY A 418 -8.98 -1.31 10.25
C GLY A 418 -7.68 -0.97 10.97
N LEU A 419 -7.02 0.11 10.57
CA LEU A 419 -5.81 0.59 11.22
C LEU A 419 -6.07 0.96 12.69
N SER A 420 -7.14 1.73 12.95
CA SER A 420 -7.57 2.11 14.30
C SER A 420 -7.97 0.88 15.14
N SER A 421 -8.74 -0.05 14.58
CA SER A 421 -9.15 -1.26 15.29
C SER A 421 -7.95 -2.15 15.63
N THR A 422 -7.00 -2.29 14.74
CA THR A 422 -5.76 -3.05 14.97
C THR A 422 -4.99 -2.49 16.17
N THR A 423 -4.80 -1.18 16.25
CA THR A 423 -4.08 -0.56 17.37
C THR A 423 -4.82 -0.70 18.71
N LYS A 424 -6.17 -0.59 18.69
CA LYS A 424 -7.00 -0.70 19.90
C LYS A 424 -7.14 -2.14 20.42
N LEU A 425 -7.17 -3.13 19.52
CA LEU A 425 -7.35 -4.55 19.87
C LEU A 425 -6.03 -5.24 20.22
N ALA A 426 -4.90 -4.71 19.75
CA ALA A 426 -3.59 -5.29 19.96
C ALA A 426 -3.27 -5.46 21.46
N PRO A 427 -2.83 -6.65 21.92
CA PRO A 427 -2.23 -6.80 23.23
C PRO A 427 -0.99 -5.92 23.34
N ARG A 428 -0.83 -5.18 24.44
CA ARG A 428 0.24 -4.17 24.60
C ARG A 428 1.64 -4.68 24.21
N ARG A 429 1.98 -5.91 24.62
CA ARG A 429 3.29 -6.51 24.34
C ARG A 429 3.48 -6.95 22.87
N PHE A 430 2.40 -7.01 22.07
CA PHE A 430 2.41 -7.43 20.67
C PHE A 430 1.97 -6.32 19.71
N ALA A 431 1.90 -5.08 20.15
CA ALA A 431 1.36 -3.98 19.35
C ALA A 431 2.06 -3.82 17.99
N GLY A 432 3.39 -3.84 17.96
CA GLY A 432 4.17 -3.75 16.71
C GLY A 432 3.94 -4.93 15.79
N GLN A 433 3.93 -6.16 16.34
CA GLN A 433 3.70 -7.38 15.56
C GLN A 433 2.28 -7.40 14.97
N THR A 434 1.31 -6.92 15.71
CA THR A 434 -0.10 -6.85 15.27
C THR A 434 -0.26 -5.87 14.11
N MET A 435 0.45 -4.73 14.16
CA MET A 435 0.52 -3.81 13.01
C MET A 435 1.21 -4.45 11.80
N GLY A 436 2.27 -5.22 12.05
CA GLY A 436 2.89 -6.02 11.00
C GLY A 436 1.91 -6.99 10.33
N LEU A 437 1.08 -7.70 11.12
CA LEU A 437 0.04 -8.58 10.60
C LEU A 437 -1.02 -7.83 9.78
N TRP A 438 -1.37 -6.60 10.15
CA TRP A 438 -2.22 -5.75 9.32
C TRP A 438 -1.61 -5.52 7.93
N PHE A 439 -0.33 -5.17 7.84
CA PHE A 439 0.34 -5.03 6.55
C PHE A 439 0.48 -6.34 5.78
N LEU A 440 0.54 -7.49 6.47
CA LEU A 440 0.49 -8.80 5.80
C LEU A 440 -0.86 -9.05 5.12
N THR A 441 -1.99 -8.47 5.59
CA THR A 441 -3.27 -8.57 4.86
C THR A 441 -3.20 -7.86 3.49
N LEU A 442 -2.50 -6.73 3.41
CA LEU A 442 -2.25 -6.01 2.16
C LEU A 442 -1.32 -6.82 1.25
N ALA A 443 -0.25 -7.40 1.81
CA ALA A 443 0.66 -8.26 1.07
C ALA A 443 -0.07 -9.46 0.46
N LEU A 444 -0.81 -10.19 1.27
CA LEU A 444 -1.58 -11.36 0.84
C LEU A 444 -2.66 -10.96 -0.18
N GLY A 445 -3.40 -9.88 0.09
CA GLY A 445 -4.39 -9.35 -0.84
C GLY A 445 -3.80 -8.99 -2.20
N SER A 446 -2.62 -8.35 -2.23
CA SER A 446 -1.92 -8.01 -3.47
C SER A 446 -1.49 -9.23 -4.28
N ILE A 447 -0.94 -10.26 -3.62
CA ILE A 447 -0.51 -11.50 -4.29
C ILE A 447 -1.75 -12.24 -4.84
N LEU A 448 -2.82 -12.34 -4.05
CA LEU A 448 -4.08 -12.95 -4.48
C LEU A 448 -4.74 -12.16 -5.63
N ALA A 449 -4.65 -10.82 -5.62
CA ALA A 449 -5.11 -9.99 -6.72
C ALA A 449 -4.40 -10.34 -8.02
N GLY A 450 -3.07 -10.45 -7.99
CA GLY A 450 -2.28 -10.87 -9.15
C GLY A 450 -2.65 -12.25 -9.67
N LEU A 451 -2.90 -13.22 -8.76
CA LEU A 451 -3.37 -14.56 -9.12
C LEU A 451 -4.76 -14.54 -9.77
N LEU A 452 -5.71 -13.78 -9.21
CA LEU A 452 -7.04 -13.68 -9.80
C LEU A 452 -7.03 -12.92 -11.12
N SER A 453 -6.23 -11.86 -11.24
CA SER A 453 -6.04 -11.16 -12.50
C SER A 453 -5.37 -12.03 -13.57
N SER A 454 -4.69 -13.11 -13.19
CA SER A 454 -4.13 -14.06 -14.14
C SER A 454 -5.21 -14.82 -14.94
N ASP A 455 -6.48 -14.78 -14.50
CA ASP A 455 -7.63 -15.27 -15.25
C ASP A 455 -8.07 -14.27 -16.36
N PHE A 456 -7.56 -13.03 -16.33
CA PHE A 456 -7.74 -12.05 -17.41
C PHE A 456 -7.01 -12.55 -18.66
N ASN A 457 -7.72 -12.73 -19.75
CA ASN A 457 -7.14 -13.19 -21.02
C ASN A 457 -7.80 -12.43 -22.18
N ALA A 458 -7.02 -11.53 -22.77
CA ALA A 458 -7.48 -10.74 -23.92
C ALA A 458 -7.83 -11.59 -25.16
N ALA A 459 -7.21 -12.78 -25.30
CA ALA A 459 -7.52 -13.70 -26.40
C ALA A 459 -8.85 -14.44 -26.21
N HIS A 460 -9.37 -14.50 -24.99
CA HIS A 460 -10.63 -15.19 -24.67
C HIS A 460 -11.59 -14.24 -23.93
N LEU A 461 -12.28 -13.38 -24.69
CA LEU A 461 -13.21 -12.37 -24.15
C LEU A 461 -14.25 -12.93 -23.18
N THR A 462 -14.67 -14.20 -23.38
CA THR A 462 -15.65 -14.88 -22.52
C THR A 462 -15.18 -15.02 -21.06
N THR A 463 -13.87 -14.93 -20.77
CA THR A 463 -13.33 -15.05 -19.42
C THR A 463 -13.48 -13.76 -18.61
N LEU A 464 -13.64 -12.61 -19.27
CA LEU A 464 -13.74 -11.30 -18.61
C LEU A 464 -14.95 -11.16 -17.67
N PRO A 465 -16.19 -11.43 -18.13
CA PRO A 465 -17.34 -11.37 -17.23
C PRO A 465 -17.22 -12.37 -16.09
N ALA A 466 -16.68 -13.57 -16.34
CA ALA A 466 -16.50 -14.59 -15.31
C ALA A 466 -15.53 -14.13 -14.20
N LEU A 467 -14.44 -13.43 -14.56
CA LEU A 467 -13.51 -12.85 -13.60
C LEU A 467 -14.22 -11.83 -12.71
N PHE A 468 -14.90 -10.84 -13.30
CA PHE A 468 -15.55 -9.78 -12.52
C PHE A 468 -16.75 -10.32 -11.71
N LEU A 469 -17.48 -11.30 -12.22
CA LEU A 469 -18.54 -11.98 -11.48
C LEU A 469 -17.98 -12.76 -10.27
N LYS A 470 -16.84 -13.43 -10.42
CA LYS A 470 -16.12 -14.11 -9.33
C LYS A 470 -15.74 -13.12 -8.24
N LEU A 471 -15.17 -11.96 -8.61
CA LEU A 471 -14.77 -10.91 -7.66
C LEU A 471 -15.98 -10.24 -7.00
N PHE A 472 -17.09 -10.04 -7.74
CA PHE A 472 -18.36 -9.61 -7.17
C PHE A 472 -18.81 -10.54 -6.05
N TRP A 473 -18.84 -11.86 -6.29
CA TRP A 473 -19.25 -12.81 -5.27
C TRP A 473 -18.30 -12.84 -4.06
N TRP A 474 -16.99 -12.69 -4.25
CA TRP A 474 -16.07 -12.58 -3.13
C TRP A 474 -16.39 -11.35 -2.25
N GLY A 475 -16.64 -10.20 -2.85
CA GLY A 475 -17.04 -8.99 -2.13
C GLY A 475 -18.40 -9.14 -1.42
N MET A 476 -19.40 -9.64 -2.13
CA MET A 476 -20.76 -9.81 -1.58
C MET A 476 -20.84 -10.86 -0.48
N ILE A 477 -20.27 -12.04 -0.71
CA ILE A 477 -20.25 -13.12 0.30
C ILE A 477 -19.45 -12.68 1.52
N GLY A 478 -18.27 -12.08 1.32
CA GLY A 478 -17.45 -11.54 2.39
C GLY A 478 -18.18 -10.44 3.19
N GLY A 479 -18.85 -9.53 2.50
CA GLY A 479 -19.62 -8.44 3.10
C GLY A 479 -20.83 -8.95 3.90
N VAL A 480 -21.63 -9.84 3.33
CA VAL A 480 -22.78 -10.46 4.02
C VAL A 480 -22.30 -11.30 5.20
N ALA A 481 -21.29 -12.14 5.03
CA ALA A 481 -20.71 -12.93 6.11
C ALA A 481 -20.23 -12.03 7.26
N MET A 482 -19.59 -10.89 6.94
CA MET A 482 -19.13 -9.92 7.93
C MET A 482 -20.30 -9.20 8.62
N LEU A 483 -21.41 -8.88 7.90
CA LEU A 483 -22.63 -8.34 8.51
C LEU A 483 -23.20 -9.33 9.53
N LEU A 484 -23.34 -10.59 9.14
CA LEU A 484 -23.84 -11.66 10.02
C LEU A 484 -22.92 -11.92 11.21
N ALA A 485 -21.61 -11.84 11.00
CA ALA A 485 -20.61 -12.00 12.05
C ALA A 485 -20.49 -10.77 12.98
N THR A 486 -21.00 -9.60 12.58
CA THR A 486 -20.85 -8.33 13.32
C THR A 486 -21.24 -8.45 14.81
N PRO A 487 -22.37 -9.05 15.23
CA PRO A 487 -22.72 -9.16 16.63
C PRO A 487 -21.72 -10.01 17.42
N ALA A 488 -21.22 -11.10 16.83
CA ALA A 488 -20.24 -12.00 17.45
C ALA A 488 -18.89 -11.31 17.58
N VAL A 489 -18.40 -10.68 16.51
CA VAL A 489 -17.12 -9.94 16.50
C VAL A 489 -17.15 -8.78 17.48
N LYS A 490 -18.25 -8.02 17.54
CA LYS A 490 -18.43 -6.94 18.53
C LYS A 490 -18.32 -7.45 19.98
N ARG A 491 -18.89 -8.63 20.28
CA ARG A 491 -18.74 -9.26 21.60
C ARG A 491 -17.28 -9.68 21.88
N LEU A 492 -16.56 -10.18 20.87
CA LEU A 492 -15.16 -10.54 20.97
C LEU A 492 -14.25 -9.31 21.19
N MET A 493 -14.59 -8.15 20.63
CA MET A 493 -13.85 -6.89 20.81
C MET A 493 -13.91 -6.36 22.26
N SER A 494 -14.79 -6.92 23.11
CA SER A 494 -14.83 -6.67 24.57
C SER A 494 -14.88 -5.16 24.93
N GLY A 495 -15.81 -4.41 24.31
CA GLY A 495 -16.04 -3.00 24.60
C GLY A 495 -15.15 -2.02 23.84
N VAL A 496 -14.24 -2.48 22.99
CA VAL A 496 -13.52 -1.63 22.02
C VAL A 496 -14.43 -1.37 20.83
N GLN A 497 -14.73 -0.09 20.56
CA GLN A 497 -15.53 0.36 19.41
C GLN A 497 -14.68 1.14 18.43
#